data_7578f9b04aee1b89a891ef524360031d
#
_entry.id   7578f9b04aee1b89a891ef524360031d
#
_cell.length_a   1.000
_cell.length_b   1.000
_cell.length_c   1.000
_cell.angle_alpha   90.00
_cell.angle_beta   90.00
_cell.angle_gamma   90.00
#
_symmetry.space_group_name_H-M   'P 1'
#
loop_
_entity.id
_entity.type
_entity.pdbx_description
1 polymer ?
#
loop_
_entity_poly.entity_id
_entity_poly.type
_entity_poly.pdbx_seq_one_letter_code
_entity_poly.pdbx_strand_id
1 'polypeptide(L)'
;MGKKILIINGHPYKESLNFALAEAYKKGAAESGAEIKEINIADLQFNPNLQYGYRKRTELEPDLLESWEKIKWAEHLVFVFPIWWGGMPAMLKGFFDRLFLPGFAFQYRENSVWWDKLLTGKSAHIIATMDTPYWYFRLVYGNPGIQQFKRTILQFSGINPVKVTVFSPIKNVAADKIKKHIDKTFQIGKQLK
;
A
#
# COMPACT_ATOMS: atom_id res chain seq x y z
N MET A 1 14.37 20.06 3.97
CA MET A 1 13.65 19.35 2.89
C MET A 1 12.43 18.68 3.50
N GLY A 2 11.29 18.72 2.82
CA GLY A 2 10.08 18.02 3.26
C GLY A 2 10.25 16.50 3.15
N LYS A 3 9.49 15.75 3.96
CA LYS A 3 9.48 14.28 3.91
C LYS A 3 8.94 13.79 2.56
N LYS A 4 9.63 12.87 1.91
CA LYS A 4 9.23 12.30 0.61
C LYS A 4 8.20 11.20 0.81
N ILE A 5 6.96 11.44 0.38
CA ILE A 5 5.82 10.54 0.57
C ILE A 5 5.30 10.04 -0.77
N LEU A 6 5.13 8.73 -0.89
CA LEU A 6 4.43 8.10 -2.00
C LEU A 6 3.10 7.54 -1.52
N ILE A 7 2.00 8.02 -2.10
CA ILE A 7 0.65 7.50 -1.84
C ILE A 7 0.28 6.53 -2.96
N ILE A 8 -0.05 5.30 -2.60
CA ILE A 8 -0.45 4.23 -3.52
C ILE A 8 -1.91 3.87 -3.23
N ASN A 9 -2.80 4.22 -4.17
CA ASN A 9 -4.20 3.86 -4.08
C ASN A 9 -4.47 2.58 -4.88
N GLY A 10 -4.86 1.53 -4.16
CA GLY A 10 -5.13 0.21 -4.72
C GLY A 10 -6.57 -0.05 -5.14
N HIS A 11 -7.47 0.95 -5.09
CA HIS A 11 -8.86 0.78 -5.52
C HIS A 11 -8.99 1.02 -7.03
N PRO A 12 -9.65 0.14 -7.79
CA PRO A 12 -9.80 0.31 -9.25
C PRO A 12 -10.80 1.40 -9.66
N TYR A 13 -11.69 1.83 -8.75
CA TYR A 13 -12.73 2.82 -9.03
C TYR A 13 -12.43 4.17 -8.38
N LYS A 14 -12.33 5.23 -9.19
CA LYS A 14 -11.88 6.56 -8.74
C LYS A 14 -12.86 7.30 -7.82
N GLU A 15 -14.15 7.00 -7.90
CA GLU A 15 -15.18 7.61 -7.02
C GLU A 15 -15.37 6.86 -5.69
N SER A 16 -14.42 6.00 -5.34
CA SER A 16 -14.48 5.21 -4.12
C SER A 16 -14.09 6.01 -2.87
N LEU A 17 -14.53 5.54 -1.70
CA LEU A 17 -14.06 6.08 -0.41
C LEU A 17 -12.52 6.04 -0.30
N ASN A 18 -11.87 5.01 -0.86
CA ASN A 18 -10.41 4.91 -0.81
C ASN A 18 -9.72 6.07 -1.55
N PHE A 19 -10.27 6.57 -2.65
CA PHE A 19 -9.76 7.77 -3.30
C PHE A 19 -9.96 9.00 -2.42
N ALA A 20 -11.13 9.17 -1.79
CA ALA A 20 -11.37 10.29 -0.87
C ALA A 20 -10.41 10.25 0.34
N LEU A 21 -10.10 9.06 0.86
CA LEU A 21 -9.11 8.89 1.94
C LEU A 21 -7.69 9.21 1.46
N ALA A 22 -7.29 8.75 0.28
CA ALA A 22 -5.98 9.06 -0.29
C ALA A 22 -5.80 10.58 -0.50
N GLU A 23 -6.80 11.26 -1.05
CA GLU A 23 -6.81 12.72 -1.20
C GLU A 23 -6.77 13.46 0.13
N ALA A 24 -7.49 12.96 1.14
CA ALA A 24 -7.44 13.55 2.48
C ALA A 24 -6.04 13.43 3.11
N TYR A 25 -5.41 12.26 2.99
CA TYR A 25 -4.03 12.08 3.44
C TYR A 25 -3.08 13.03 2.72
N LYS A 26 -3.18 13.10 1.39
CA LYS A 26 -2.38 13.99 0.54
C LYS A 26 -2.47 15.44 0.98
N LYS A 27 -3.70 15.94 1.17
CA LYS A 27 -3.92 17.34 1.65
C LYS A 27 -3.27 17.56 3.00
N GLY A 28 -3.46 16.65 3.96
CA GLY A 28 -2.83 16.77 5.27
C GLY A 28 -1.31 16.75 5.21
N ALA A 29 -0.72 15.86 4.40
CA ALA A 29 0.74 15.78 4.22
C ALA A 29 1.32 17.02 3.53
N ALA A 30 0.60 17.59 2.54
CA ALA A 30 0.99 18.82 1.87
C ALA A 30 1.03 20.02 2.83
N GLU A 31 0.05 20.14 3.75
CA GLU A 31 0.07 21.18 4.78
C GLU A 31 1.28 21.07 5.72
N SER A 32 1.89 19.90 5.84
CA SER A 32 3.09 19.69 6.65
C SER A 32 4.39 19.84 5.86
N GLY A 33 4.31 20.33 4.61
CA GLY A 33 5.47 20.59 3.75
C GLY A 33 6.10 19.33 3.15
N ALA A 34 5.37 18.20 3.07
CA ALA A 34 5.87 16.99 2.43
C ALA A 34 5.94 17.14 0.90
N GLU A 35 6.95 16.50 0.30
CA GLU A 35 6.98 16.26 -1.14
C GLU A 35 6.16 14.99 -1.43
N ILE A 36 5.18 15.07 -2.34
CA ILE A 36 4.22 13.98 -2.57
C ILE A 36 4.26 13.51 -4.01
N LYS A 37 4.34 12.18 -4.17
CA LYS A 37 4.05 11.47 -5.43
C LYS A 37 2.90 10.50 -5.23
N GLU A 38 2.25 10.14 -6.33
CA GLU A 38 1.09 9.24 -6.31
C GLU A 38 1.23 8.13 -7.33
N ILE A 39 0.63 7.00 -6.99
CA ILE A 39 0.35 5.87 -7.87
C ILE A 39 -1.11 5.48 -7.64
N ASN A 40 -1.92 5.57 -8.67
CA ASN A 40 -3.27 5.03 -8.68
C ASN A 40 -3.26 3.76 -9.53
N ILE A 41 -3.48 2.62 -8.92
CA ILE A 41 -3.51 1.33 -9.64
C ILE A 41 -4.52 1.33 -10.79
N ALA A 42 -5.60 2.09 -10.65
CA ALA A 42 -6.62 2.26 -11.68
C ALA A 42 -6.11 2.90 -12.99
N ASP A 43 -5.00 3.62 -12.94
CA ASP A 43 -4.44 4.35 -14.09
C ASP A 43 -3.33 3.59 -14.80
N LEU A 44 -2.79 2.54 -14.17
CA LEU A 44 -1.62 1.82 -14.69
C LEU A 44 -2.00 0.82 -15.78
N GLN A 45 -1.19 0.82 -16.82
CA GLN A 45 -1.26 -0.15 -17.93
C GLN A 45 -0.18 -1.22 -17.75
N PHE A 46 -0.53 -2.36 -17.18
CA PHE A 46 0.37 -3.50 -16.97
C PHE A 46 -0.40 -4.82 -16.91
N ASN A 47 0.27 -5.92 -17.21
CA ASN A 47 -0.27 -7.25 -16.97
C ASN A 47 0.01 -7.67 -15.52
N PRO A 48 -1.02 -7.86 -14.66
CA PRO A 48 -0.81 -8.25 -13.27
C PRO A 48 -0.34 -9.70 -13.10
N ASN A 49 -0.36 -10.49 -14.17
CA ASN A 49 0.00 -11.90 -14.11
C ASN A 49 1.52 -12.09 -14.17
N LEU A 50 2.09 -12.68 -13.13
CA LEU A 50 3.47 -13.17 -13.12
C LEU A 50 3.54 -14.53 -13.85
N GLN A 51 3.30 -14.52 -15.17
CA GLN A 51 3.04 -15.69 -16.02
C GLN A 51 4.05 -16.82 -15.88
N TYR A 52 5.32 -16.50 -15.69
CA TYR A 52 6.39 -17.50 -15.58
C TYR A 52 6.85 -17.74 -14.14
N GLY A 53 6.18 -17.12 -13.15
CA GLY A 53 6.65 -17.08 -11.77
C GLY A 53 8.07 -16.53 -11.70
N TYR A 54 8.91 -17.14 -10.85
CA TYR A 54 10.33 -16.74 -10.70
C TYR A 54 11.29 -17.49 -11.65
N ARG A 55 10.77 -18.34 -12.55
CA ARG A 55 11.61 -19.15 -13.47
C ARG A 55 12.18 -18.33 -14.62
N LYS A 56 11.42 -17.34 -15.08
CA LYS A 56 11.83 -16.45 -16.18
C LYS A 56 11.45 -15.03 -15.82
N ARG A 57 12.40 -14.11 -15.94
CA ARG A 57 12.14 -12.69 -15.76
C ARG A 57 11.15 -12.20 -16.81
N THR A 58 10.09 -11.56 -16.36
CA THR A 58 9.16 -10.82 -17.21
C THR A 58 9.58 -9.36 -17.19
N GLU A 59 9.77 -8.76 -18.36
CA GLU A 59 10.07 -7.34 -18.44
C GLU A 59 8.95 -6.49 -17.81
N LEU A 60 9.35 -5.39 -17.22
CA LEU A 60 8.41 -4.45 -16.60
C LEU A 60 7.92 -3.46 -17.65
N GLU A 61 6.62 -3.24 -17.68
CA GLU A 61 5.99 -2.20 -18.49
C GLU A 61 6.44 -0.81 -18.01
N PRO A 62 6.37 0.21 -18.88
CA PRO A 62 6.79 1.58 -18.54
C PRO A 62 6.18 2.11 -17.23
N ASP A 63 4.89 1.85 -17.00
CA ASP A 63 4.19 2.30 -15.78
C ASP A 63 4.72 1.61 -14.51
N LEU A 64 5.14 0.36 -14.60
CA LEU A 64 5.78 -0.34 -13.50
C LEU A 64 7.19 0.18 -13.24
N LEU A 65 7.95 0.50 -14.29
CA LEU A 65 9.28 1.12 -14.15
C LEU A 65 9.17 2.49 -13.49
N GLU A 66 8.25 3.34 -13.93
CA GLU A 66 8.00 4.64 -13.29
C GLU A 66 7.55 4.48 -11.84
N SER A 67 6.68 3.51 -11.58
CA SER A 67 6.22 3.20 -10.22
C SER A 67 7.38 2.78 -9.32
N TRP A 68 8.33 1.99 -9.84
CA TRP A 68 9.53 1.59 -9.12
C TRP A 68 10.41 2.79 -8.76
N GLU A 69 10.62 3.73 -9.69
CA GLU A 69 11.36 4.97 -9.40
C GLU A 69 10.69 5.81 -8.30
N LYS A 70 9.36 5.88 -8.29
CA LYS A 70 8.60 6.55 -7.22
C LYS A 70 8.77 5.83 -5.87
N ILE A 71 8.78 4.49 -5.86
CA ILE A 71 9.01 3.69 -4.63
C ILE A 71 10.44 3.91 -4.10
N LYS A 72 11.44 3.92 -4.96
CA LYS A 72 12.84 4.19 -4.55
C LYS A 72 12.98 5.60 -3.97
N TRP A 73 12.36 6.59 -4.59
CA TRP A 73 12.42 7.98 -4.17
C TRP A 73 11.80 8.24 -2.79
N ALA A 74 10.74 7.51 -2.44
CA ALA A 74 9.97 7.75 -1.22
C ALA A 74 10.71 7.31 0.05
N GLU A 75 10.55 8.09 1.13
CA GLU A 75 10.96 7.74 2.50
C GLU A 75 9.80 7.12 3.29
N HIS A 76 8.55 7.47 2.89
CA HIS A 76 7.33 6.98 3.50
C HIS A 76 6.32 6.56 2.45
N LEU A 77 5.77 5.36 2.60
CA LEU A 77 4.82 4.76 1.67
C LEU A 77 3.44 4.70 2.33
N VAL A 78 2.42 5.19 1.68
CA VAL A 78 1.04 5.14 2.15
C VAL A 78 0.22 4.29 1.19
N PHE A 79 -0.39 3.24 1.71
CA PHE A 79 -1.20 2.33 0.92
C PHE A 79 -2.65 2.45 1.33
N VAL A 80 -3.52 2.83 0.39
CA VAL A 80 -4.97 2.98 0.62
C VAL A 80 -5.72 2.00 -0.25
N PHE A 81 -6.38 1.00 0.35
CA PHE A 81 -7.08 -0.04 -0.41
C PHE A 81 -8.21 -0.72 0.38
N PRO A 82 -9.21 -1.31 -0.30
CA PRO A 82 -10.23 -2.11 0.35
C PRO A 82 -9.72 -3.52 0.63
N ILE A 83 -10.22 -4.14 1.68
CA ILE A 83 -10.07 -5.57 1.91
C ILE A 83 -11.23 -6.30 1.22
N TRP A 84 -10.92 -7.09 0.21
CA TRP A 84 -11.83 -7.97 -0.50
C TRP A 84 -11.41 -9.43 -0.30
N TRP A 85 -12.36 -10.27 0.07
CA TRP A 85 -12.09 -11.69 0.33
C TRP A 85 -10.90 -11.93 1.28
N GLY A 86 -10.77 -11.06 2.28
CA GLY A 86 -9.71 -11.14 3.29
C GLY A 86 -8.34 -10.61 2.86
N GLY A 87 -8.17 -10.14 1.62
CA GLY A 87 -6.93 -9.66 1.03
C GLY A 87 -7.04 -8.32 0.32
N MET A 88 -5.95 -7.90 -0.28
CA MET A 88 -5.93 -6.72 -1.14
C MET A 88 -6.57 -7.03 -2.51
N PRO A 89 -7.04 -6.01 -3.28
CA PRO A 89 -7.52 -6.20 -4.64
C PRO A 89 -6.52 -6.90 -5.55
N ALA A 90 -7.01 -7.72 -6.50
CA ALA A 90 -6.16 -8.53 -7.38
C ALA A 90 -5.12 -7.69 -8.16
N MET A 91 -5.54 -6.52 -8.69
CA MET A 91 -4.62 -5.62 -9.40
C MET A 91 -3.50 -5.09 -8.50
N LEU A 92 -3.81 -4.74 -7.24
CA LEU A 92 -2.79 -4.32 -6.27
C LEU A 92 -1.86 -5.49 -5.92
N LYS A 93 -2.39 -6.72 -5.80
CA LYS A 93 -1.55 -7.90 -5.57
C LYS A 93 -0.63 -8.15 -6.76
N GLY A 94 -1.17 -8.09 -7.98
CA GLY A 94 -0.39 -8.24 -9.21
C GLY A 94 0.70 -7.18 -9.36
N PHE A 95 0.42 -5.94 -8.96
CA PHE A 95 1.43 -4.87 -8.91
C PHE A 95 2.63 -5.25 -8.02
N PHE A 96 2.38 -5.80 -6.82
CA PHE A 96 3.47 -6.28 -5.97
C PHE A 96 4.16 -7.52 -6.52
N ASP A 97 3.42 -8.47 -7.08
CA ASP A 97 4.01 -9.68 -7.67
C ASP A 97 4.93 -9.35 -8.86
N ARG A 98 4.62 -8.28 -9.59
CA ARG A 98 5.43 -7.81 -10.72
C ARG A 98 6.62 -6.95 -10.32
N LEU A 99 6.52 -6.17 -9.24
CA LEU A 99 7.56 -5.22 -8.83
C LEU A 99 8.47 -5.71 -7.70
N PHE A 100 7.94 -6.47 -6.73
CA PHE A 100 8.70 -6.87 -5.55
C PHE A 100 9.47 -8.18 -5.81
N LEU A 101 10.29 -8.16 -6.84
CA LEU A 101 11.10 -9.27 -7.31
C LEU A 101 12.51 -9.27 -6.68
N PRO A 102 13.25 -10.41 -6.75
CA PRO A 102 14.68 -10.43 -6.44
C PRO A 102 15.47 -9.41 -7.26
N GLY A 103 16.41 -8.72 -6.61
CA GLY A 103 17.18 -7.61 -7.19
C GLY A 103 16.46 -6.26 -7.16
N PHE A 104 15.17 -6.21 -6.76
CA PHE A 104 14.39 -4.98 -6.58
C PHE A 104 14.07 -4.72 -5.10
N ALA A 105 13.22 -5.54 -4.50
CA ALA A 105 12.78 -5.37 -3.12
C ALA A 105 13.62 -6.19 -2.12
N PHE A 106 14.21 -7.27 -2.57
CA PHE A 106 15.05 -8.16 -1.78
C PHE A 106 16.06 -8.91 -2.66
N GLN A 107 17.06 -9.55 -2.03
CA GLN A 107 18.04 -10.40 -2.71
C GLN A 107 18.36 -11.61 -1.86
N TYR A 108 18.19 -12.82 -2.39
CA TYR A 108 18.64 -14.04 -1.71
C TYR A 108 20.15 -14.08 -1.63
N ARG A 109 20.67 -14.50 -0.48
CA ARG A 109 22.11 -14.74 -0.28
C ARG A 109 22.46 -16.13 -0.80
N GLU A 110 23.60 -16.23 -1.44
CA GLU A 110 24.10 -17.54 -1.91
C GLU A 110 24.31 -18.50 -0.74
N ASN A 111 23.93 -19.77 -0.93
CA ASN A 111 24.05 -20.85 0.06
C ASN A 111 23.46 -20.53 1.45
N SER A 112 22.40 -19.72 1.49
CA SER A 112 21.75 -19.29 2.73
C SER A 112 20.23 -19.30 2.60
N VAL A 113 19.54 -19.55 3.72
CA VAL A 113 18.07 -19.34 3.82
C VAL A 113 17.71 -17.86 4.04
N TRP A 114 18.72 -17.00 4.25
CA TRP A 114 18.52 -15.58 4.51
C TRP A 114 18.58 -14.75 3.23
N TRP A 115 18.07 -13.53 3.33
CA TRP A 115 18.04 -12.56 2.23
C TRP A 115 18.40 -11.16 2.72
N ASP A 116 18.83 -10.32 1.79
CA ASP A 116 19.05 -8.90 2.00
C ASP A 116 17.77 -8.13 1.66
N LYS A 117 17.44 -7.18 2.52
CA LYS A 117 16.27 -6.31 2.40
C LYS A 117 16.69 -5.03 1.70
N LEU A 118 16.16 -4.77 0.51
CA LEU A 118 16.63 -3.66 -0.33
C LEU A 118 15.85 -2.35 -0.14
N LEU A 119 14.73 -2.38 0.62
CA LEU A 119 13.91 -1.20 0.91
C LEU A 119 14.02 -0.74 2.37
N THR A 120 15.20 -0.92 2.96
CA THR A 120 15.49 -0.44 4.33
C THR A 120 15.48 1.09 4.40
N GLY A 121 15.28 1.66 5.61
CA GLY A 121 15.21 3.10 5.82
C GLY A 121 13.87 3.74 5.46
N LYS A 122 12.92 2.95 4.93
CA LYS A 122 11.57 3.41 4.59
C LYS A 122 10.57 2.98 5.67
N SER A 123 9.55 3.82 5.87
CA SER A 123 8.39 3.51 6.72
C SER A 123 7.12 3.40 5.88
N ALA A 124 6.06 2.81 6.44
CA ALA A 124 4.78 2.75 5.73
C ALA A 124 3.57 2.93 6.63
N HIS A 125 2.45 3.34 6.02
CA HIS A 125 1.13 3.37 6.62
C HIS A 125 0.12 2.65 5.70
N ILE A 126 -0.52 1.63 6.22
CA ILE A 126 -1.63 0.93 5.56
C ILE A 126 -2.94 1.54 6.05
N ILE A 127 -3.75 2.05 5.14
CA ILE A 127 -5.10 2.56 5.39
C ILE A 127 -6.06 1.63 4.65
N ALA A 128 -6.74 0.76 5.37
CA ALA A 128 -7.61 -0.24 4.79
C ALA A 128 -9.07 0.03 5.11
N THR A 129 -9.95 -0.27 4.16
CA THR A 129 -11.42 -0.23 4.35
C THR A 129 -12.00 -1.63 4.19
N MET A 130 -13.06 -1.95 4.95
CA MET A 130 -13.78 -3.23 4.81
C MET A 130 -15.19 -3.13 5.38
N ASP A 131 -16.06 -4.06 4.99
CA ASP A 131 -17.42 -4.16 5.54
C ASP A 131 -17.49 -5.04 6.79
N THR A 132 -16.65 -6.08 6.85
CA THR A 132 -16.56 -6.94 8.02
C THR A 132 -16.10 -6.14 9.24
N PRO A 133 -16.75 -6.24 10.41
CA PRO A 133 -16.28 -5.61 11.63
C PRO A 133 -14.84 -5.99 11.94
N TYR A 134 -13.97 -5.01 12.21
CA TYR A 134 -12.53 -5.26 12.33
C TYR A 134 -12.16 -6.23 13.46
N TRP A 135 -12.90 -6.20 14.58
CA TRP A 135 -12.68 -7.15 15.66
C TRP A 135 -12.90 -8.60 15.23
N TYR A 136 -13.96 -8.86 14.41
CA TYR A 136 -14.25 -10.18 13.86
C TYR A 136 -13.16 -10.62 12.87
N PHE A 137 -12.82 -9.73 11.94
CA PHE A 137 -11.75 -9.96 10.96
C PHE A 137 -10.43 -10.30 11.65
N ARG A 138 -10.11 -9.62 12.76
CA ARG A 138 -8.89 -9.84 13.52
C ARG A 138 -8.89 -11.13 14.33
N LEU A 139 -9.97 -11.42 15.05
CA LEU A 139 -10.01 -12.51 16.02
C LEU A 139 -10.43 -13.84 15.39
N VAL A 140 -11.37 -13.81 14.43
CA VAL A 140 -11.91 -15.03 13.80
C VAL A 140 -11.12 -15.40 12.55
N TYR A 141 -10.83 -14.42 11.68
CA TYR A 141 -10.08 -14.68 10.44
C TYR A 141 -8.56 -14.53 10.60
N GLY A 142 -8.04 -14.07 11.74
CA GLY A 142 -6.61 -13.89 11.95
C GLY A 142 -5.99 -12.70 11.21
N ASN A 143 -6.81 -11.74 10.74
CA ASN A 143 -6.34 -10.53 10.04
C ASN A 143 -5.47 -10.81 8.78
N PRO A 144 -5.88 -11.73 7.87
CA PRO A 144 -4.97 -12.32 6.89
C PRO A 144 -4.38 -11.30 5.91
N GLY A 145 -5.20 -10.47 5.27
CA GLY A 145 -4.71 -9.51 4.27
C GLY A 145 -3.78 -8.44 4.84
N ILE A 146 -4.06 -7.96 6.05
CA ILE A 146 -3.20 -7.00 6.73
C ILE A 146 -1.88 -7.65 7.13
N GLN A 147 -1.90 -8.87 7.66
CA GLN A 147 -0.67 -9.59 8.06
C GLN A 147 0.18 -9.95 6.84
N GLN A 148 -0.45 -10.44 5.77
CA GLN A 148 0.22 -10.71 4.51
C GLN A 148 0.95 -9.46 4.01
N PHE A 149 0.23 -8.34 3.89
CA PHE A 149 0.81 -7.13 3.34
C PHE A 149 1.91 -6.56 4.23
N LYS A 150 1.61 -6.41 5.52
CA LYS A 150 2.54 -5.85 6.49
C LYS A 150 3.81 -6.69 6.65
N ARG A 151 3.65 -8.01 6.92
CA ARG A 151 4.78 -8.86 7.32
C ARG A 151 5.49 -9.48 6.13
N THR A 152 4.72 -10.07 5.19
CA THR A 152 5.31 -10.90 4.14
C THR A 152 5.66 -10.12 2.87
N ILE A 153 5.20 -8.86 2.74
CA ILE A 153 5.58 -7.99 1.62
C ILE A 153 6.44 -6.83 2.15
N LEU A 154 5.88 -5.94 2.97
CA LEU A 154 6.58 -4.70 3.35
C LEU A 154 7.78 -4.96 4.26
N GLN A 155 7.58 -5.63 5.41
CA GLN A 155 8.66 -5.91 6.36
C GLN A 155 9.68 -6.93 5.82
N PHE A 156 9.22 -7.87 4.99
CA PHE A 156 10.11 -8.78 4.27
C PHE A 156 11.11 -8.02 3.40
N SER A 157 10.65 -6.96 2.73
CA SER A 157 11.48 -6.11 1.87
C SER A 157 12.29 -5.05 2.63
N GLY A 158 12.07 -4.89 3.95
CA GLY A 158 12.82 -3.95 4.78
C GLY A 158 12.07 -2.67 5.16
N ILE A 159 10.85 -2.49 4.70
CA ILE A 159 10.04 -1.33 5.06
C ILE A 159 9.54 -1.48 6.49
N ASN A 160 10.03 -0.65 7.40
CA ASN A 160 9.68 -0.67 8.82
C ASN A 160 10.00 0.71 9.46
N PRO A 161 9.16 1.28 10.35
CA PRO A 161 7.90 0.71 10.87
C PRO A 161 6.74 0.75 9.85
N VAL A 162 5.78 -0.17 10.03
CA VAL A 162 4.52 -0.21 9.27
C VAL A 162 3.35 0.01 10.22
N LYS A 163 2.68 1.15 10.10
CA LYS A 163 1.44 1.47 10.82
C LYS A 163 0.23 0.98 10.05
N VAL A 164 -0.88 0.77 10.76
CA VAL A 164 -2.13 0.29 10.17
C VAL A 164 -3.31 1.06 10.74
N THR A 165 -4.15 1.59 9.88
CA THR A 165 -5.45 2.16 10.19
C THR A 165 -6.51 1.40 9.41
N VAL A 166 -7.56 0.94 10.08
CA VAL A 166 -8.67 0.24 9.44
C VAL A 166 -9.95 1.00 9.70
N PHE A 167 -10.70 1.27 8.64
CA PHE A 167 -12.06 1.81 8.69
C PHE A 167 -13.06 0.69 8.40
N SER A 168 -13.89 0.35 9.39
CA SER A 168 -14.79 -0.80 9.34
C SER A 168 -15.90 -0.68 10.39
N PRO A 169 -17.13 -1.13 10.10
CA PRO A 169 -17.65 -1.41 8.76
C PRO A 169 -17.88 -0.14 7.96
N ILE A 170 -17.84 -0.22 6.59
CA ILE A 170 -18.10 0.95 5.72
C ILE A 170 -19.41 0.85 4.95
N LYS A 171 -20.01 -0.32 4.83
CA LYS A 171 -21.30 -0.52 4.18
C LYS A 171 -22.43 0.12 5.01
N ASN A 172 -23.32 0.86 4.36
CA ASN A 172 -24.47 1.52 4.98
C ASN A 172 -24.13 2.47 6.14
N VAL A 173 -22.96 3.05 6.10
CA VAL A 173 -22.48 3.99 7.13
C VAL A 173 -23.01 5.39 6.83
N ALA A 174 -23.48 6.09 7.86
CA ALA A 174 -23.98 7.46 7.75
C ALA A 174 -22.89 8.43 7.25
N ALA A 175 -23.28 9.44 6.48
CA ALA A 175 -22.36 10.40 5.84
C ALA A 175 -21.45 11.11 6.85
N ASP A 176 -21.93 11.40 8.05
CA ASP A 176 -21.15 12.04 9.11
C ASP A 176 -19.99 11.16 9.59
N LYS A 177 -20.19 9.82 9.63
CA LYS A 177 -19.13 8.87 9.97
C LYS A 177 -18.09 8.75 8.85
N ILE A 178 -18.54 8.76 7.60
CA ILE A 178 -17.62 8.82 6.45
C ILE A 178 -16.78 10.10 6.51
N LYS A 179 -17.39 11.25 6.79
CA LYS A 179 -16.67 12.51 7.00
C LYS A 179 -15.62 12.39 8.11
N LYS A 180 -15.97 11.80 9.26
CA LYS A 180 -15.00 11.56 10.35
C LYS A 180 -13.82 10.67 9.92
N HIS A 181 -14.03 9.69 9.04
CA HIS A 181 -12.93 8.88 8.51
C HIS A 181 -12.00 9.70 7.61
N ILE A 182 -12.57 10.57 6.76
CA ILE A 182 -11.83 11.48 5.89
C ILE A 182 -11.02 12.47 6.74
N ASP A 183 -11.67 13.12 7.72
CA ASP A 183 -11.02 14.07 8.63
C ASP A 183 -9.88 13.41 9.44
N LYS A 184 -10.11 12.21 9.95
CA LYS A 184 -9.07 11.44 10.64
C LYS A 184 -7.89 11.14 9.70
N THR A 185 -8.15 10.78 8.46
CA THR A 185 -7.10 10.48 7.49
C THR A 185 -6.29 11.74 7.12
N PHE A 186 -6.96 12.88 6.99
CA PHE A 186 -6.29 14.18 6.85
C PHE A 186 -5.33 14.45 8.02
N GLN A 187 -5.79 14.26 9.26
CA GLN A 187 -4.96 14.48 10.45
C GLN A 187 -3.76 13.50 10.51
N ILE A 188 -3.95 12.27 10.06
CA ILE A 188 -2.85 11.30 9.94
C ILE A 188 -1.80 11.81 8.95
N GLY A 189 -2.23 12.30 7.78
CA GLY A 189 -1.35 12.91 6.79
C GLY A 189 -0.61 14.12 7.33
N LYS A 190 -1.31 15.01 8.02
CA LYS A 190 -0.73 16.22 8.63
C LYS A 190 0.32 15.90 9.70
N GLN A 191 0.17 14.81 10.43
CA GLN A 191 1.14 14.38 11.44
C GLN A 191 2.33 13.62 10.85
N LEU A 192 2.33 13.29 9.55
CA LEU A 192 3.35 12.51 8.84
C LEU A 192 3.72 11.20 9.58
N LYS A 193 2.73 10.57 10.16
CA LYS A 193 2.89 9.41 11.05
C LYS A 193 2.61 8.10 10.34
#